data_38b91fa7535f94ed48e174c2546e62f0
#
_entry.id   38b91fa7535f94ed48e174c2546e62f0
#
_cell.length_a   1.000
_cell.length_b   1.000
_cell.length_c   1.000
_cell.angle_alpha   90.00
_cell.angle_beta   90.00
_cell.angle_gamma   90.00
#
_symmetry.space_group_name_H-M   'P 1'
#
loop_
_entity.id
_entity.type
_entity.pdbx_description
1 polymer ?
#
loop_
_entity_poly.entity_id
_entity_poly.type
_entity_poly.pdbx_seq_one_letter_code
_entity_poly.pdbx_strand_id
1 'polypeptide(L)'
;MKTTGAPLLQVYGLTETTGAITLLEAADHDPGGPKADLLRSAGRPLPGVELRIVDTQNAKDCADGDVGEIWTRSAQNLKAYFADAKATAEAYPEGRDEDGIGWFRTGDAGYLRDGYLFIHDRVKDMIVSGGENIYPAEIENALMDHPAVADAAVIGIPDEKWGESVKAIVVLKDQEAPTDDELLAWCREHLAGYKCPRSFDRVEGIPRNPSGKILKTELRAPFWEGRERMVN
;
A
#
# COMPACT_ATOMS: atom_id res chain seq x y z
N MET A 1 6.77 -18.86 -15.43
CA MET A 1 7.85 -18.85 -16.44
C MET A 1 8.36 -20.26 -16.78
N LYS A 2 8.81 -21.06 -15.81
CA LYS A 2 9.34 -22.41 -16.12
C LYS A 2 8.35 -23.34 -16.81
N THR A 3 7.03 -23.16 -16.60
CA THR A 3 5.99 -24.06 -17.11
C THR A 3 5.53 -23.73 -18.52
N THR A 4 5.54 -22.46 -18.93
CA THR A 4 5.02 -22.03 -20.24
C THR A 4 6.07 -21.50 -21.18
N GLY A 5 7.27 -21.11 -20.69
CA GLY A 5 8.31 -20.44 -21.45
C GLY A 5 7.94 -19.01 -21.90
N ALA A 6 6.75 -18.51 -21.55
CA ALA A 6 6.30 -17.19 -21.93
C ALA A 6 6.98 -16.11 -21.07
N PRO A 7 7.36 -14.97 -21.67
CA PRO A 7 7.86 -13.83 -20.90
C PRO A 7 6.76 -13.27 -20.00
N LEU A 8 7.10 -12.93 -18.77
CA LEU A 8 6.22 -12.24 -17.83
C LEU A 8 6.52 -10.74 -17.89
N LEU A 9 5.48 -9.94 -18.01
CA LEU A 9 5.50 -8.49 -17.88
C LEU A 9 4.58 -8.12 -16.73
N GLN A 10 5.07 -7.32 -15.78
CA GLN A 10 4.24 -6.82 -14.69
C GLN A 10 3.97 -5.34 -14.92
N VAL A 11 2.71 -4.93 -14.75
CA VAL A 11 2.29 -3.55 -14.91
C VAL A 11 1.60 -3.04 -13.66
N TYR A 12 1.71 -1.75 -13.41
CA TYR A 12 0.91 -1.04 -12.41
C TYR A 12 0.19 0.13 -13.07
N GLY A 13 -1.02 0.37 -12.63
CA GLY A 13 -1.88 1.47 -13.04
C GLY A 13 -3.24 1.35 -12.38
N LEU A 14 -4.07 2.36 -12.61
CA LEU A 14 -5.41 2.49 -12.05
C LEU A 14 -6.41 2.76 -13.18
N THR A 15 -7.69 2.69 -12.86
CA THR A 15 -8.75 3.13 -13.79
C THR A 15 -8.55 4.60 -14.17
N GLU A 16 -8.17 5.42 -13.21
CA GLU A 16 -7.89 6.85 -13.36
C GLU A 16 -6.69 7.15 -14.25
N THR A 17 -5.78 6.21 -14.44
CA THR A 17 -4.65 6.35 -15.37
C THR A 17 -4.90 5.69 -16.72
N THR A 18 -6.14 5.27 -16.99
CA THR A 18 -6.57 4.64 -18.26
C THR A 18 -5.72 3.40 -18.63
N GLY A 19 -5.12 2.76 -17.65
CA GLY A 19 -4.24 1.59 -17.82
C GLY A 19 -2.91 1.72 -17.12
N ALA A 20 -1.91 1.05 -17.66
CA ALA A 20 -0.59 0.98 -17.06
C ALA A 20 0.15 2.33 -17.09
N ILE A 21 0.83 2.64 -15.98
CA ILE A 21 1.76 3.77 -15.87
C ILE A 21 3.21 3.29 -15.66
N THR A 22 3.41 2.07 -15.18
CA THR A 22 4.75 1.45 -15.10
C THR A 22 4.75 0.04 -15.66
N LEU A 23 5.93 -0.41 -16.02
CA LEU A 23 6.19 -1.74 -16.55
C LEU A 23 7.49 -2.31 -15.97
N LEU A 24 7.44 -3.52 -15.40
CA LEU A 24 8.60 -4.36 -15.15
C LEU A 24 8.78 -5.30 -16.34
N GLU A 25 9.86 -5.12 -17.06
CA GLU A 25 10.14 -5.88 -18.27
C GLU A 25 10.54 -7.33 -17.98
N ALA A 26 10.38 -8.22 -18.96
CA ALA A 26 10.73 -9.61 -18.83
C ALA A 26 12.22 -9.83 -18.47
N ALA A 27 13.10 -8.96 -18.93
CA ALA A 27 14.53 -9.00 -18.65
C ALA A 27 14.89 -8.66 -17.20
N ASP A 28 13.97 -8.03 -16.47
CA ASP A 28 14.13 -7.69 -15.05
C ASP A 28 13.52 -8.74 -14.10
N HIS A 29 12.85 -9.76 -14.65
CA HIS A 29 12.37 -10.92 -13.90
C HIS A 29 13.48 -11.98 -13.78
N ASP A 30 14.38 -11.78 -12.82
CA ASP A 30 15.57 -12.62 -12.61
C ASP A 30 15.54 -13.29 -11.21
N PRO A 31 14.67 -14.31 -11.01
CA PRO A 31 14.57 -15.00 -9.73
C PRO A 31 15.86 -15.81 -9.45
N GLY A 32 16.58 -15.39 -8.42
CA GLY A 32 17.85 -16.00 -8.01
C GLY A 32 19.09 -15.40 -8.66
N GLY A 33 18.96 -14.39 -9.50
CA GLY A 33 20.05 -13.59 -10.05
C GLY A 33 20.24 -12.24 -9.36
N PRO A 34 21.11 -11.38 -9.88
CA PRO A 34 21.48 -10.10 -9.27
C PRO A 34 20.32 -9.08 -9.24
N LYS A 35 19.25 -9.31 -10.00
CA LYS A 35 18.05 -8.46 -10.06
C LYS A 35 16.86 -9.04 -9.30
N ALA A 36 17.06 -10.04 -8.44
CA ALA A 36 15.96 -10.72 -7.75
C ALA A 36 15.10 -9.78 -6.90
N ASP A 37 15.66 -8.70 -6.37
CA ASP A 37 14.95 -7.68 -5.60
C ASP A 37 13.96 -6.87 -6.45
N LEU A 38 14.18 -6.74 -7.77
CA LEU A 38 13.27 -6.08 -8.70
C LEU A 38 11.93 -6.83 -8.88
N LEU A 39 11.84 -8.10 -8.49
CA LEU A 39 10.60 -8.85 -8.52
C LEU A 39 9.52 -8.26 -7.59
N ARG A 40 9.91 -7.42 -6.64
CA ARG A 40 9.00 -6.66 -5.77
C ARG A 40 8.63 -5.28 -6.34
N SER A 41 9.27 -4.87 -7.43
CA SER A 41 9.04 -3.59 -8.10
C SER A 41 7.83 -3.67 -9.04
N ALA A 42 7.13 -2.55 -9.19
CA ALA A 42 6.14 -2.35 -10.23
C ALA A 42 6.76 -1.92 -11.58
N GLY A 43 8.09 -1.86 -11.67
CA GLY A 43 8.82 -1.50 -12.87
C GLY A 43 9.12 -0.01 -13.01
N ARG A 44 9.44 0.40 -14.23
CA ARG A 44 9.78 1.78 -14.59
C ARG A 44 8.60 2.49 -15.24
N PRO A 45 8.53 3.84 -15.17
CA PRO A 45 7.53 4.62 -15.89
C PRO A 45 7.52 4.30 -17.38
N LEU A 46 6.32 4.19 -17.94
CA LEU A 46 6.13 4.07 -19.40
C LEU A 46 6.49 5.40 -20.11
N PRO A 47 6.84 5.36 -21.40
CA PRO A 47 7.07 6.59 -22.18
C PRO A 47 5.90 7.57 -22.08
N GLY A 48 6.20 8.84 -21.75
CA GLY A 48 5.19 9.88 -21.56
C GLY A 48 4.52 9.87 -20.17
N VAL A 49 5.00 9.07 -19.24
CA VAL A 49 4.59 9.07 -17.84
C VAL A 49 5.72 9.58 -16.98
N GLU A 50 5.43 10.59 -16.17
CA GLU A 50 6.30 11.07 -15.11
C GLU A 50 5.76 10.58 -13.75
N LEU A 51 6.65 10.20 -12.85
CA LEU A 51 6.35 9.82 -11.48
C LEU A 51 7.15 10.67 -10.50
N ARG A 52 6.54 10.99 -9.38
CA ARG A 52 7.21 11.52 -8.19
C ARG A 52 6.59 10.91 -6.94
N ILE A 53 7.36 10.87 -5.89
CA ILE A 53 6.91 10.43 -4.57
C ILE A 53 6.80 11.66 -3.69
N VAL A 54 5.63 11.84 -3.09
CA VAL A 54 5.30 13.05 -2.31
C VAL A 54 5.03 12.67 -0.86
N ASP A 55 5.72 13.32 0.06
CA ASP A 55 5.52 13.15 1.49
C ASP A 55 4.09 13.57 1.87
N THR A 56 3.37 12.67 2.52
CA THR A 56 1.95 12.85 2.87
C THR A 56 1.72 13.89 3.99
N GLN A 57 2.77 14.29 4.73
CA GLN A 57 2.67 15.24 5.84
C GLN A 57 2.96 16.68 5.42
N ASN A 58 3.95 16.87 4.54
CA ASN A 58 4.44 18.21 4.19
C ASN A 58 4.29 18.57 2.70
N ALA A 59 3.77 17.64 1.88
CA ALA A 59 3.53 17.77 0.43
C ALA A 59 4.81 18.13 -0.37
N LYS A 60 5.99 17.68 0.09
CA LYS A 60 7.25 17.82 -0.62
C LYS A 60 7.67 16.53 -1.29
N ASP A 61 8.48 16.65 -2.33
CA ASP A 61 9.07 15.47 -2.97
C ASP A 61 9.99 14.72 -2.01
N CYS A 62 9.84 13.40 -1.95
CA CYS A 62 10.69 12.51 -1.19
C CYS A 62 12.03 12.27 -1.89
N ALA A 63 13.07 11.94 -1.13
CA ALA A 63 14.32 11.45 -1.69
C ALA A 63 14.15 10.02 -2.26
N ASP A 64 15.10 9.60 -3.10
CA ASP A 64 15.13 8.23 -3.63
C ASP A 64 15.21 7.21 -2.49
N GLY A 65 14.30 6.26 -2.47
CA GLY A 65 14.14 5.26 -1.41
C GLY A 65 13.17 5.63 -0.27
N ASP A 66 12.79 6.90 -0.14
CA ASP A 66 11.84 7.32 0.88
C ASP A 66 10.39 7.08 0.44
N VAL A 67 9.55 6.63 1.37
CA VAL A 67 8.15 6.29 1.11
C VAL A 67 7.26 7.51 1.22
N GLY A 68 6.42 7.73 0.20
CA GLY A 68 5.39 8.75 0.16
C GLY A 68 4.24 8.36 -0.76
N GLU A 69 3.33 9.28 -1.06
CA GLU A 69 2.27 9.05 -2.04
C GLU A 69 2.84 9.10 -3.47
N ILE A 70 2.44 8.13 -4.28
CA ILE A 70 2.82 8.07 -5.70
C ILE A 70 1.95 9.07 -6.45
N TRP A 71 2.58 10.06 -7.07
CA TRP A 71 1.92 10.98 -7.99
C TRP A 71 2.39 10.75 -9.41
N THR A 72 1.47 10.83 -10.37
CA THR A 72 1.77 10.62 -11.79
C THR A 72 1.32 11.79 -12.65
N ARG A 73 2.12 12.15 -13.64
CA ARG A 73 1.79 13.17 -14.62
C ARG A 73 1.85 12.55 -16.02
N SER A 74 0.71 12.54 -16.71
CA SER A 74 0.57 11.97 -18.04
C SER A 74 -0.71 12.44 -18.70
N ALA A 75 -0.72 12.50 -20.03
CA ALA A 75 -1.92 12.78 -20.83
C ALA A 75 -3.00 11.68 -20.73
N GLN A 76 -2.63 10.49 -20.27
CA GLN A 76 -3.56 9.36 -20.08
C GLN A 76 -4.36 9.42 -18.76
N ASN A 77 -3.99 10.32 -17.83
CA ASN A 77 -4.71 10.46 -16.55
C ASN A 77 -6.14 10.97 -16.78
N LEU A 78 -7.07 10.62 -15.88
CA LEU A 78 -8.47 11.01 -15.97
C LEU A 78 -8.63 12.54 -16.09
N LYS A 79 -9.63 12.97 -16.83
CA LYS A 79 -9.98 14.39 -16.93
C LYS A 79 -10.70 14.89 -15.69
N ALA A 80 -11.65 14.11 -15.19
CA ALA A 80 -12.45 14.45 -14.00
C ALA A 80 -13.23 13.24 -13.51
N TYR A 81 -13.58 13.23 -12.24
CA TYR A 81 -14.66 12.38 -11.72
C TYR A 81 -16.01 12.95 -12.16
N PHE A 82 -16.90 12.08 -12.62
CA PHE A 82 -18.20 12.51 -13.15
C PHE A 82 -19.06 13.17 -12.05
N ALA A 83 -19.50 14.39 -12.33
CA ALA A 83 -20.31 15.22 -11.42
C ALA A 83 -19.70 15.44 -10.01
N ASP A 84 -18.38 15.27 -9.84
CA ASP A 84 -17.67 15.45 -8.58
C ASP A 84 -16.43 16.35 -8.77
N ALA A 85 -16.70 17.65 -8.76
CA ALA A 85 -15.64 18.67 -8.90
C ALA A 85 -14.71 18.69 -7.68
N LYS A 86 -15.22 18.33 -6.48
CA LYS A 86 -14.44 18.30 -5.25
C LYS A 86 -13.40 17.17 -5.33
N ALA A 87 -13.83 15.94 -5.58
CA ALA A 87 -12.90 14.81 -5.73
C ALA A 87 -11.91 15.05 -6.88
N THR A 88 -12.33 15.71 -7.97
CA THR A 88 -11.41 16.06 -9.06
C THR A 88 -10.34 17.05 -8.61
N ALA A 89 -10.69 18.07 -7.85
CA ALA A 89 -9.72 19.06 -7.34
C ALA A 89 -8.76 18.41 -6.32
N GLU A 90 -9.26 17.52 -5.46
CA GLU A 90 -8.45 16.77 -4.49
C GLU A 90 -7.44 15.84 -5.17
N ALA A 91 -7.82 15.27 -6.32
CA ALA A 91 -6.94 14.42 -7.11
C ALA A 91 -5.84 15.18 -7.86
N TYR A 92 -6.02 16.49 -8.10
CA TYR A 92 -5.06 17.38 -8.76
C TYR A 92 -4.78 18.64 -7.91
N PRO A 93 -4.15 18.51 -6.75
CA PRO A 93 -4.02 19.62 -5.79
C PRO A 93 -3.18 20.79 -6.32
N GLU A 94 -2.28 20.55 -7.28
CA GLU A 94 -1.47 21.59 -7.94
C GLU A 94 -2.14 22.12 -9.23
N GLY A 95 -3.37 21.66 -9.54
CA GLY A 95 -4.04 22.02 -10.78
C GLY A 95 -3.46 21.31 -12.00
N ARG A 96 -3.82 21.80 -13.17
CA ARG A 96 -3.41 21.28 -14.47
C ARG A 96 -3.02 22.42 -15.41
N ASP A 97 -2.13 22.12 -16.35
CA ASP A 97 -1.71 23.07 -17.40
C ASP A 97 -2.79 23.30 -18.48
N GLU A 98 -2.46 24.08 -19.51
CA GLU A 98 -3.36 24.41 -20.62
C GLU A 98 -3.80 23.18 -21.44
N ASP A 99 -2.96 22.13 -21.46
CA ASP A 99 -3.26 20.87 -22.12
C ASP A 99 -4.09 19.92 -21.22
N GLY A 100 -4.41 20.35 -20.01
CA GLY A 100 -5.18 19.59 -19.02
C GLY A 100 -4.35 18.51 -18.31
N ILE A 101 -3.01 18.57 -18.41
CA ILE A 101 -2.08 17.63 -17.79
C ILE A 101 -1.61 18.20 -16.43
N GLY A 102 -1.62 17.38 -15.42
CA GLY A 102 -1.19 17.77 -14.06
C GLY A 102 -0.73 16.58 -13.24
N TRP A 103 -0.24 16.87 -12.05
CA TRP A 103 0.14 15.84 -11.10
C TRP A 103 -1.09 15.25 -10.42
N PHE A 104 -1.37 14.00 -10.76
CA PHE A 104 -2.49 13.22 -10.26
C PHE A 104 -2.06 12.39 -9.05
N ARG A 105 -2.81 12.47 -7.96
CA ARG A 105 -2.63 11.66 -6.76
C ARG A 105 -3.23 10.28 -6.97
N THR A 106 -2.41 9.24 -6.88
CA THR A 106 -2.90 7.85 -7.06
C THR A 106 -3.62 7.31 -5.83
N GLY A 107 -3.35 7.87 -4.65
CA GLY A 107 -3.79 7.32 -3.37
C GLY A 107 -3.02 6.05 -2.95
N ASP A 108 -2.03 5.64 -3.72
CA ASP A 108 -1.13 4.54 -3.37
C ASP A 108 0.19 5.11 -2.82
N ALA A 109 0.75 4.46 -1.81
CA ALA A 109 2.05 4.78 -1.23
C ALA A 109 3.14 3.88 -1.80
N GLY A 110 4.32 4.45 -1.98
CA GLY A 110 5.48 3.73 -2.51
C GLY A 110 6.74 4.57 -2.50
N TYR A 111 7.79 4.06 -3.11
CA TYR A 111 9.06 4.77 -3.28
C TYR A 111 9.68 4.47 -4.64
N LEU A 112 10.52 5.37 -5.11
CA LEU A 112 11.40 5.14 -6.25
C LEU A 112 12.77 4.72 -5.75
N ARG A 113 13.41 3.76 -6.43
CA ARG A 113 14.81 3.37 -6.22
C ARG A 113 15.42 3.01 -7.56
N ASP A 114 16.47 3.72 -7.94
CA ASP A 114 17.15 3.53 -9.23
C ASP A 114 16.19 3.63 -10.44
N GLY A 115 15.13 4.45 -10.31
CA GLY A 115 14.09 4.64 -11.33
C GLY A 115 13.05 3.53 -11.40
N TYR A 116 13.06 2.55 -10.50
CA TYR A 116 12.01 1.55 -10.34
C TYR A 116 11.04 1.97 -9.24
N LEU A 117 9.75 1.80 -9.50
CA LEU A 117 8.68 2.03 -8.52
C LEU A 117 8.46 0.78 -7.67
N PHE A 118 8.43 0.97 -6.35
CA PHE A 118 8.04 -0.05 -5.39
C PHE A 118 6.76 0.42 -4.68
N ILE A 119 5.68 -0.32 -4.85
CA ILE A 119 4.39 -0.03 -4.21
C ILE A 119 4.43 -0.61 -2.80
N HIS A 120 4.00 0.19 -1.83
CA HIS A 120 4.02 -0.19 -0.42
C HIS A 120 2.62 -0.53 0.08
N ASP A 121 1.67 0.43 -0.01
CA ASP A 121 0.30 0.25 0.46
C ASP A 121 -0.61 1.35 -0.11
N ARG A 122 -1.83 1.45 0.40
CA ARG A 122 -2.73 2.58 0.16
C ARG A 122 -2.54 3.67 1.22
N VAL A 123 -2.48 4.93 0.78
CA VAL A 123 -2.36 6.08 1.70
C VAL A 123 -3.50 6.10 2.71
N LYS A 124 -4.74 5.84 2.29
CA LYS A 124 -5.92 5.78 3.16
C LYS A 124 -5.90 4.65 4.20
N ASP A 125 -5.08 3.63 3.99
CA ASP A 125 -4.94 2.50 4.91
C ASP A 125 -3.74 2.64 5.84
N MET A 126 -2.86 3.62 5.57
CA MET A 126 -1.73 3.99 6.42
C MET A 126 -2.20 4.28 7.85
N ILE A 127 -1.46 3.83 8.84
CA ILE A 127 -1.72 4.05 10.27
C ILE A 127 -0.75 5.11 10.75
N VAL A 128 -1.26 6.16 11.40
CA VAL A 128 -0.43 7.20 12.00
C VAL A 128 -0.36 6.98 13.50
N SER A 129 0.74 6.43 13.97
CA SER A 129 0.95 6.09 15.39
C SER A 129 2.14 6.83 15.96
N GLY A 130 1.90 7.77 16.87
CA GLY A 130 2.96 8.56 17.49
C GLY A 130 3.74 9.45 16.53
N GLY A 131 3.12 9.86 15.42
CA GLY A 131 3.74 10.66 14.36
C GLY A 131 4.46 9.84 13.28
N GLU A 132 4.53 8.52 13.45
CA GLU A 132 5.15 7.62 12.46
C GLU A 132 4.10 7.06 11.49
N ASN A 133 4.46 7.01 10.22
CA ASN A 133 3.64 6.38 9.18
C ASN A 133 3.90 4.87 9.14
N ILE A 134 2.88 4.08 9.43
CA ILE A 134 2.95 2.62 9.43
C ILE A 134 2.06 2.10 8.31
N TYR A 135 2.64 1.30 7.45
CA TYR A 135 1.95 0.71 6.31
C TYR A 135 1.54 -0.73 6.62
N PRO A 136 0.23 -1.01 6.69
CA PRO A 136 -0.31 -2.33 7.02
C PRO A 136 0.27 -3.50 6.23
N ALA A 137 0.50 -3.33 4.94
CA ALA A 137 0.97 -4.41 4.07
C ALA A 137 2.33 -5.00 4.51
N GLU A 138 3.22 -4.20 5.10
CA GLU A 138 4.50 -4.70 5.62
C GLU A 138 4.28 -5.67 6.79
N ILE A 139 3.33 -5.35 7.66
CA ILE A 139 2.99 -6.16 8.84
C ILE A 139 2.20 -7.40 8.42
N GLU A 140 1.25 -7.22 7.47
CA GLU A 140 0.49 -8.33 6.89
C GLU A 140 1.42 -9.37 6.26
N ASN A 141 2.41 -8.93 5.48
CA ASN A 141 3.41 -9.82 4.88
C ASN A 141 4.21 -10.57 5.95
N ALA A 142 4.69 -9.88 6.99
CA ALA A 142 5.42 -10.52 8.09
C ALA A 142 4.57 -11.56 8.82
N LEU A 143 3.27 -11.27 9.05
CA LEU A 143 2.34 -12.21 9.66
C LEU A 143 2.01 -13.40 8.73
N MET A 144 1.87 -13.17 7.43
CA MET A 144 1.62 -14.22 6.45
C MET A 144 2.79 -15.19 6.31
N ASP A 145 4.01 -14.77 6.61
CA ASP A 145 5.19 -15.65 6.66
C ASP A 145 5.23 -16.54 7.91
N HIS A 146 4.37 -16.28 8.91
CA HIS A 146 4.26 -17.12 10.10
C HIS A 146 3.59 -18.47 9.77
N PRO A 147 4.17 -19.63 10.19
CA PRO A 147 3.66 -20.96 9.81
C PRO A 147 2.19 -21.22 10.14
N ALA A 148 1.70 -20.68 11.28
CA ALA A 148 0.34 -20.89 11.75
C ALA A 148 -0.70 -19.89 11.20
N VAL A 149 -0.28 -18.84 10.47
CA VAL A 149 -1.20 -17.82 9.91
C VAL A 149 -1.62 -18.23 8.50
N ALA A 150 -2.93 -18.24 8.26
CA ALA A 150 -3.53 -18.51 6.96
C ALA A 150 -3.86 -17.22 6.20
N ASP A 151 -4.30 -16.17 6.91
CA ASP A 151 -4.60 -14.85 6.36
C ASP A 151 -4.40 -13.78 7.42
N ALA A 152 -4.09 -12.55 7.01
CA ALA A 152 -3.87 -11.44 7.92
C ALA A 152 -4.37 -10.13 7.32
N ALA A 153 -4.96 -9.28 8.17
CA ALA A 153 -5.26 -7.88 7.88
C ALA A 153 -4.80 -7.01 9.05
N VAL A 154 -4.28 -5.84 8.73
CA VAL A 154 -3.81 -4.89 9.75
C VAL A 154 -4.54 -3.56 9.58
N ILE A 155 -5.02 -3.03 10.69
CA ILE A 155 -5.78 -1.78 10.74
C ILE A 155 -5.29 -0.87 11.85
N GLY A 156 -5.50 0.44 11.70
CA GLY A 156 -5.37 1.42 12.78
C GLY A 156 -6.66 1.50 13.57
N ILE A 157 -6.54 1.42 14.89
CA ILE A 157 -7.66 1.67 15.83
C ILE A 157 -7.34 2.89 16.68
N PRO A 158 -8.35 3.62 17.21
CA PRO A 158 -8.12 4.80 18.03
C PRO A 158 -7.27 4.49 19.27
N ASP A 159 -6.30 5.36 19.56
CA ASP A 159 -5.44 5.28 20.75
C ASP A 159 -5.26 6.69 21.34
N GLU A 160 -5.53 6.85 22.64
CA GLU A 160 -5.48 8.17 23.31
C GLU A 160 -4.07 8.75 23.38
N LYS A 161 -3.05 7.92 23.40
CA LYS A 161 -1.66 8.35 23.52
C LYS A 161 -0.98 8.54 22.17
N TRP A 162 -1.29 7.66 21.22
CA TRP A 162 -0.56 7.55 19.96
C TRP A 162 -1.35 8.04 18.73
N GLY A 163 -2.62 8.46 18.92
CA GLY A 163 -3.56 8.77 17.86
C GLY A 163 -4.18 7.50 17.29
N GLU A 164 -3.36 6.65 16.67
CA GLU A 164 -3.75 5.30 16.24
C GLU A 164 -2.84 4.23 16.86
N SER A 165 -3.39 3.05 17.06
CA SER A 165 -2.67 1.84 17.47
C SER A 165 -2.81 0.76 16.42
N VAL A 166 -1.74 0.02 16.17
CA VAL A 166 -1.71 -1.07 15.20
C VAL A 166 -2.44 -2.29 15.78
N LYS A 167 -3.48 -2.75 15.07
CA LYS A 167 -4.22 -3.96 15.38
C LYS A 167 -4.11 -4.95 14.24
N ALA A 168 -3.71 -6.18 14.55
CA ALA A 168 -3.71 -7.28 13.60
C ALA A 168 -4.99 -8.13 13.75
N ILE A 169 -5.57 -8.54 12.63
CA ILE A 169 -6.69 -9.47 12.54
C ILE A 169 -6.17 -10.66 11.77
N VAL A 170 -6.16 -11.84 12.38
CA VAL A 170 -5.55 -13.04 11.82
C VAL A 170 -6.54 -14.18 11.67
N VAL A 171 -6.41 -14.92 10.58
CA VAL A 171 -7.02 -16.24 10.39
C VAL A 171 -5.92 -17.26 10.62
N LEU A 172 -6.12 -18.18 11.53
CA LEU A 172 -5.16 -19.24 11.84
C LEU A 172 -5.46 -20.50 11.03
N LYS A 173 -4.42 -21.26 10.73
CA LYS A 173 -4.56 -22.62 10.18
C LYS A 173 -5.02 -23.56 11.31
N ASP A 174 -5.60 -24.73 10.93
CA ASP A 174 -6.06 -25.77 11.85
C ASP A 174 -4.87 -26.47 12.56
N GLN A 175 -4.12 -25.72 13.36
CA GLN A 175 -2.97 -26.17 14.17
C GLN A 175 -3.06 -25.53 15.55
N GLU A 176 -2.14 -25.89 16.46
CA GLU A 176 -2.04 -25.19 17.75
C GLU A 176 -1.95 -23.67 17.52
N ALA A 177 -2.95 -22.96 18.03
CA ALA A 177 -3.05 -21.51 17.83
C ALA A 177 -1.97 -20.79 18.63
N PRO A 178 -1.10 -19.99 18.00
CA PRO A 178 -0.11 -19.21 18.72
C PRO A 178 -0.80 -18.20 19.65
N THR A 179 -0.17 -17.93 20.78
CA THR A 179 -0.58 -16.84 21.69
C THR A 179 -0.28 -15.48 21.07
N ASP A 180 -0.85 -14.41 21.65
CA ASP A 180 -0.54 -13.04 21.22
C ASP A 180 0.94 -12.70 21.43
N ASP A 181 1.54 -13.22 22.51
CA ASP A 181 2.96 -13.00 22.81
C ASP A 181 3.88 -13.68 21.77
N GLU A 182 3.51 -14.85 21.28
CA GLU A 182 4.25 -15.56 20.22
C GLU A 182 4.14 -14.84 18.88
N LEU A 183 2.94 -14.38 18.49
CA LEU A 183 2.75 -13.56 17.29
C LEU A 183 3.49 -12.22 17.40
N LEU A 184 3.49 -11.59 18.57
CA LEU A 184 4.23 -10.35 18.81
C LEU A 184 5.74 -10.58 18.76
N ALA A 185 6.25 -11.68 19.32
CA ALA A 185 7.65 -12.05 19.24
C ALA A 185 8.09 -12.24 17.79
N TRP A 186 7.29 -12.95 16.99
CA TRP A 186 7.51 -13.10 15.57
C TRP A 186 7.58 -11.74 14.83
N CYS A 187 6.62 -10.85 15.10
CA CYS A 187 6.63 -9.51 14.50
C CYS A 187 7.90 -8.72 14.87
N ARG A 188 8.36 -8.81 16.12
CA ARG A 188 9.58 -8.11 16.60
C ARG A 188 10.87 -8.61 15.96
N GLU A 189 10.90 -9.84 15.49
CA GLU A 189 12.03 -10.40 14.75
C GLU A 189 12.10 -9.91 13.30
N HIS A 190 10.95 -9.50 12.74
CA HIS A 190 10.83 -9.16 11.31
C HIS A 190 10.56 -7.67 11.04
N LEU A 191 10.14 -6.90 12.06
CA LEU A 191 9.68 -5.52 11.93
C LEU A 191 10.35 -4.61 12.96
N ALA A 192 10.44 -3.32 12.62
CA ALA A 192 10.79 -2.31 13.61
C ALA A 192 9.74 -2.27 14.75
N GLY A 193 10.17 -2.09 15.99
CA GLY A 193 9.31 -2.23 17.16
C GLY A 193 8.05 -1.35 17.16
N TYR A 194 8.12 -0.14 16.59
CA TYR A 194 6.97 0.77 16.51
C TYR A 194 5.90 0.31 15.50
N LYS A 195 6.25 -0.57 14.55
CA LYS A 195 5.34 -1.16 13.56
C LYS A 195 4.60 -2.39 14.11
N CYS A 196 5.09 -3.01 15.18
CA CYS A 196 4.51 -4.23 15.71
C CYS A 196 3.08 -4.00 16.22
N PRO A 197 2.15 -4.94 15.93
CA PRO A 197 0.79 -4.89 16.47
C PRO A 197 0.78 -4.83 18.00
N ARG A 198 -0.15 -4.07 18.56
CA ARG A 198 -0.39 -3.99 20.00
C ARG A 198 -1.53 -4.88 20.45
N SER A 199 -2.34 -5.35 19.52
CA SER A 199 -3.42 -6.31 19.80
C SER A 199 -3.68 -7.19 18.58
N PHE A 200 -4.20 -8.39 18.85
CA PHE A 200 -4.54 -9.39 17.86
C PHE A 200 -6.01 -9.82 18.04
N ASP A 201 -6.76 -9.86 16.95
CA ASP A 201 -8.09 -10.51 16.92
C ASP A 201 -7.99 -11.74 16.02
N ARG A 202 -8.60 -12.84 16.45
CA ARG A 202 -8.72 -14.08 15.67
C ARG A 202 -10.10 -14.17 15.07
N VAL A 203 -10.16 -14.41 13.78
CA VAL A 203 -11.42 -14.52 13.03
C VAL A 203 -11.41 -15.77 12.14
N GLU A 204 -12.58 -16.24 11.74
CA GLU A 204 -12.72 -17.36 10.81
C GLU A 204 -12.41 -16.95 9.36
N GLY A 205 -12.56 -15.67 9.01
CA GLY A 205 -12.29 -15.14 7.68
C GLY A 205 -12.23 -13.62 7.65
N ILE A 206 -11.43 -13.09 6.74
CA ILE A 206 -11.27 -11.65 6.51
C ILE A 206 -12.21 -11.22 5.38
N PRO A 207 -13.05 -10.17 5.56
CA PRO A 207 -13.98 -9.70 4.54
C PRO A 207 -13.22 -9.18 3.31
N ARG A 208 -13.67 -9.61 2.14
CA ARG A 208 -13.09 -9.23 0.85
C ARG A 208 -14.19 -8.85 -0.15
N ASN A 209 -13.86 -7.93 -1.04
CA ASN A 209 -14.73 -7.62 -2.16
C ASN A 209 -14.66 -8.76 -3.24
N PRO A 210 -15.54 -8.74 -4.27
CA PRO A 210 -15.52 -9.77 -5.33
C PRO A 210 -14.18 -9.89 -6.09
N SER A 211 -13.33 -8.86 -6.07
CA SER A 211 -11.99 -8.90 -6.68
C SER A 211 -10.90 -9.44 -5.73
N GLY A 212 -11.28 -9.89 -4.52
CA GLY A 212 -10.36 -10.47 -3.53
C GLY A 212 -9.65 -9.45 -2.63
N LYS A 213 -9.93 -8.15 -2.76
CA LYS A 213 -9.31 -7.10 -1.92
C LYS A 213 -9.94 -7.06 -0.53
N ILE A 214 -9.11 -6.99 0.50
CA ILE A 214 -9.55 -6.84 1.90
C ILE A 214 -10.36 -5.56 2.08
N LEU A 215 -11.51 -5.67 2.73
CA LEU A 215 -12.39 -4.55 3.06
C LEU A 215 -11.99 -3.95 4.42
N LYS A 216 -10.80 -3.31 4.48
CA LYS A 216 -10.26 -2.71 5.73
C LYS A 216 -11.21 -1.71 6.37
N THR A 217 -12.05 -1.04 5.58
CA THR A 217 -13.06 -0.12 6.10
C THR A 217 -14.09 -0.84 6.98
N GLU A 218 -14.55 -2.03 6.59
CA GLU A 218 -15.48 -2.84 7.40
C GLU A 218 -14.80 -3.32 8.68
N LEU A 219 -13.54 -3.75 8.61
CA LEU A 219 -12.77 -4.17 9.78
C LEU A 219 -12.55 -3.04 10.79
N ARG A 220 -12.39 -1.79 10.30
CA ARG A 220 -12.18 -0.61 11.15
C ARG A 220 -13.47 -0.07 11.76
N ALA A 221 -14.59 -0.19 11.05
CA ALA A 221 -15.85 0.48 11.42
C ALA A 221 -16.24 0.33 12.90
N PRO A 222 -16.17 -0.85 13.54
CA PRO A 222 -16.57 -1.01 14.95
C PRO A 222 -15.70 -0.20 15.94
N PHE A 223 -14.45 0.12 15.59
CA PHE A 223 -13.53 0.83 16.47
C PHE A 223 -13.63 2.36 16.31
N TRP A 224 -14.14 2.82 15.16
CA TRP A 224 -14.23 4.24 14.81
C TRP A 224 -15.66 4.81 14.94
N GLU A 225 -16.60 4.06 15.49
CA GLU A 225 -17.97 4.52 15.69
C GLU A 225 -18.00 5.79 16.58
N GLY A 226 -18.55 6.89 16.03
CA GLY A 226 -18.60 8.20 16.72
C GLY A 226 -17.26 8.96 16.78
N ARG A 227 -16.23 8.54 16.03
CA ARG A 227 -14.93 9.20 15.95
C ARG A 227 -14.55 9.48 14.50
N GLU A 228 -13.83 10.58 14.26
CA GLU A 228 -13.23 10.86 12.95
C GLU A 228 -11.79 10.35 12.91
N ARG A 229 -11.41 9.76 11.77
CA ARG A 229 -10.02 9.33 11.52
C ARG A 229 -9.26 10.46 10.85
N MET A 230 -8.01 10.73 11.31
CA MET A 230 -7.18 11.82 10.76
C MET A 230 -6.60 11.51 9.38
N VAL A 231 -6.54 10.25 8.97
CA VAL A 231 -6.08 9.83 7.63
C VAL A 231 -7.30 9.51 6.78
N ASN A 232 -7.52 10.28 5.74
CA ASN A 232 -8.59 10.09 4.74
C ASN A 232 -8.00 9.60 3.41
#